data_9abcd3aca89a76352af97a517c2ddb69
#
_entry.id   9abcd3aca89a76352af97a517c2ddb69
#
_cell.length_a   1.000
_cell.length_b   1.000
_cell.length_c   1.000
_cell.angle_alpha   90.00
_cell.angle_beta   90.00
_cell.angle_gamma   90.00
#
_symmetry.space_group_name_H-M   'P 1'
#
loop_
_entity.id
_entity.type
_entity.pdbx_description
1 polymer ?
#
loop_
_entity_poly.entity_id
_entity_poly.type
_entity_poly.pdbx_seq_one_letter_code
_entity_poly.pdbx_strand_id
1 'polypeptide(L)'
;MTKFQDFLNEELKNPEVKKEYDALAPEYEIIQALIDERKKSGITQKQLSERTGIAQGDISKLENGNANPSLKTLYRLAQGLGKKLTNHFEPVYN
;
A
#
# COMPACT_ATOMS: atom_id res chain seq x y z
N MET A 1 3.98 12.67 7.84
CA MET A 1 3.62 11.95 6.60
C MET A 1 4.47 10.71 6.46
N THR A 2 3.97 9.68 5.80
CA THR A 2 4.74 8.47 5.50
C THR A 2 5.65 8.73 4.30
N LYS A 3 6.66 7.87 4.12
CA LYS A 3 7.51 7.93 2.94
C LYS A 3 6.70 7.72 1.65
N PHE A 4 5.68 6.84 1.72
CA PHE A 4 4.79 6.62 0.60
C PHE A 4 4.03 7.89 0.24
N GLN A 5 3.51 8.61 1.25
CA GLN A 5 2.80 9.87 1.05
C GLN A 5 3.72 10.94 0.46
N ASP A 6 4.96 11.02 0.93
CA ASP A 6 5.95 11.97 0.40
C ASP A 6 6.27 11.66 -1.06
N PHE A 7 6.41 10.38 -1.40
CA PHE A 7 6.61 9.93 -2.77
C PHE A 7 5.46 10.38 -3.67
N LEU A 8 4.21 10.16 -3.24
CA LEU A 8 3.04 10.57 -4.01
C LEU A 8 2.99 12.08 -4.21
N ASN A 9 3.25 12.85 -3.16
CA ASN A 9 3.23 14.31 -3.25
C ASN A 9 4.23 14.83 -4.28
N GLU A 10 5.41 14.22 -4.32
CA GLU A 10 6.44 14.60 -5.29
C GLU A 10 6.04 14.24 -6.73
N GLU A 11 5.56 13.00 -6.91
CA GLU A 11 5.17 12.50 -8.23
C GLU A 11 3.94 13.23 -8.79
N LEU A 12 3.00 13.61 -7.94
CA LEU A 12 1.77 14.30 -8.38
C LEU A 12 2.00 15.72 -8.88
N LYS A 13 3.21 16.24 -8.75
CA LYS A 13 3.58 17.53 -9.38
C LYS A 13 3.69 17.41 -10.89
N ASN A 14 3.92 16.20 -11.40
CA ASN A 14 3.97 15.91 -12.83
C ASN A 14 2.55 15.59 -13.34
N PRO A 15 2.01 16.36 -14.33
CA PRO A 15 0.65 16.13 -14.83
C PRO A 15 0.41 14.74 -15.40
N GLU A 16 1.41 14.13 -16.03
CA GLU A 16 1.29 12.78 -16.59
C GLU A 16 1.17 11.75 -15.48
N VAL A 17 1.99 11.90 -14.44
CA VAL A 17 1.95 11.02 -13.28
C VAL A 17 0.62 11.17 -12.52
N LYS A 18 0.12 12.40 -12.39
CA LYS A 18 -1.16 12.64 -11.75
C LYS A 18 -2.30 11.92 -12.48
N LYS A 19 -2.26 11.93 -13.81
CA LYS A 19 -3.25 11.22 -14.62
C LYS A 19 -3.20 9.72 -14.36
N GLU A 20 -2.00 9.14 -14.27
CA GLU A 20 -1.82 7.73 -13.94
C GLU A 20 -2.26 7.45 -12.50
N TYR A 21 -1.95 8.34 -11.57
CA TYR A 21 -2.36 8.21 -10.18
C TYR A 21 -3.89 8.16 -10.06
N ASP A 22 -4.60 9.03 -10.76
CA ASP A 22 -6.07 9.05 -10.71
C ASP A 22 -6.67 7.70 -11.13
N ALA A 23 -6.01 6.99 -12.05
CA ALA A 23 -6.43 5.66 -12.47
C ALA A 23 -6.08 4.58 -11.43
N LEU A 24 -5.00 4.75 -10.66
CA LEU A 24 -4.47 3.77 -9.69
C LEU A 24 -4.73 4.15 -8.23
N ALA A 25 -5.45 5.23 -7.98
CA ALA A 25 -5.70 5.72 -6.62
C ALA A 25 -6.24 4.65 -5.66
N PRO A 26 -7.16 3.73 -6.06
CA PRO A 26 -7.63 2.68 -5.15
C PRO A 26 -6.51 1.78 -4.64
N GLU A 27 -5.52 1.44 -5.49
CA GLU A 27 -4.38 0.63 -5.06
C GLU A 27 -3.49 1.39 -4.09
N TYR A 28 -3.25 2.67 -4.36
CA TYR A 28 -2.44 3.51 -3.48
C TYR A 28 -3.13 3.72 -2.13
N GLU A 29 -4.43 3.85 -2.11
CA GLU A 29 -5.21 3.95 -0.87
C GLU A 29 -5.09 2.69 -0.03
N ILE A 30 -5.11 1.52 -0.66
CA ILE A 30 -4.91 0.23 0.03
C ILE A 30 -3.51 0.17 0.63
N ILE A 31 -2.49 0.55 -0.12
CA ILE A 31 -1.11 0.55 0.35
C ILE A 31 -0.97 1.48 1.56
N GLN A 32 -1.51 2.70 1.47
CA GLN A 32 -1.45 3.65 2.58
C GLN A 32 -2.17 3.11 3.81
N ALA A 33 -3.32 2.48 3.62
CA ALA A 33 -4.08 1.88 4.72
C ALA A 33 -3.29 0.76 5.40
N LEU A 34 -2.56 -0.05 4.63
CA LEU A 34 -1.70 -1.11 5.18
C LEU A 34 -0.56 -0.53 6.00
N ILE A 35 0.07 0.53 5.52
CA ILE A 35 1.15 1.23 6.24
C ILE A 35 0.62 1.77 7.57
N ASP A 36 -0.51 2.45 7.53
CA ASP A 36 -1.12 3.06 8.71
C ASP A 36 -1.50 2.00 9.73
N GLU A 37 -2.09 0.89 9.28
CA GLU A 37 -2.48 -0.20 10.16
C GLU A 37 -1.27 -0.86 10.81
N ARG A 38 -0.18 -1.06 10.05
CA ARG A 38 1.05 -1.61 10.61
C ARG A 38 1.59 -0.72 11.74
N LYS A 39 1.68 0.59 11.48
CA LYS A 39 2.20 1.55 12.47
C LYS A 39 1.29 1.66 13.68
N LYS A 40 -0.01 1.70 13.46
CA LYS A 40 -1.00 1.77 14.53
C LYS A 40 -0.93 0.54 15.44
N SER A 41 -0.69 -0.62 14.87
CA SER A 41 -0.59 -1.89 15.61
C SER A 41 0.77 -2.07 16.29
N GLY A 42 1.74 -1.19 16.04
CA GLY A 42 3.08 -1.30 16.61
C GLY A 42 3.91 -2.43 16.03
N ILE A 43 3.51 -2.96 14.86
CA ILE A 43 4.21 -4.06 14.19
C ILE A 43 5.31 -3.50 13.30
N THR A 44 6.55 -3.98 13.47
CA THR A 44 7.66 -3.56 12.63
C THR A 44 7.59 -4.23 11.25
N GLN A 45 8.31 -3.67 10.27
CA GLN A 45 8.43 -4.32 8.96
C GLN A 45 9.01 -5.74 9.09
N LYS A 46 9.97 -5.92 9.98
CA LYS A 46 10.58 -7.23 10.23
C LYS A 46 9.55 -8.22 10.78
N GLN A 47 8.75 -7.79 11.75
CA GLN A 47 7.69 -8.64 12.31
C GLN A 47 6.64 -9.00 11.28
N LEU A 48 6.26 -8.04 10.44
CA LEU A 48 5.30 -8.30 9.37
C LEU A 48 5.89 -9.28 8.34
N SER A 49 7.17 -9.13 8.02
CA SER A 49 7.89 -10.07 7.15
C SER A 49 7.83 -11.49 7.71
N GLU A 50 8.10 -11.66 9.00
CA GLU A 50 8.07 -12.96 9.65
C GLU A 50 6.67 -13.58 9.64
N ARG A 51 5.64 -12.77 9.83
CA ARG A 51 4.25 -13.24 9.84
C ARG A 51 3.73 -13.65 8.47
N THR A 52 4.20 -12.98 7.43
CA THR A 52 3.64 -13.14 6.08
C THR A 52 4.51 -14.01 5.18
N GLY A 53 5.79 -14.16 5.50
CA GLY A 53 6.76 -14.80 4.63
C GLY A 53 7.20 -13.91 3.48
N ILE A 54 6.78 -12.65 3.46
CA ILE A 54 7.20 -11.67 2.46
C ILE A 54 8.50 -11.05 2.93
N ALA A 55 9.49 -10.93 2.05
CA ALA A 55 10.78 -10.37 2.40
C ALA A 55 10.65 -8.94 2.94
N GLN A 56 11.37 -8.61 4.00
CA GLN A 56 11.34 -7.27 4.58
C GLN A 56 11.70 -6.20 3.56
N GLY A 57 12.67 -6.48 2.67
CA GLY A 57 13.04 -5.56 1.61
C GLY A 57 11.88 -5.23 0.67
N ASP A 58 11.02 -6.21 0.41
CA ASP A 58 9.84 -6.00 -0.43
C ASP A 58 8.81 -5.15 0.27
N ILE A 59 8.61 -5.35 1.57
CA ILE A 59 7.72 -4.52 2.39
C ILE A 59 8.24 -3.08 2.42
N SER A 60 9.55 -2.91 2.59
CA SER A 60 10.18 -1.60 2.60
C SER A 60 10.00 -0.87 1.27
N LYS A 61 10.19 -1.57 0.16
CA LYS A 61 9.99 -1.00 -1.18
C LYS A 61 8.54 -0.55 -1.37
N LEU A 62 7.60 -1.36 -0.92
CA LEU A 62 6.18 -1.03 -0.97
C LEU A 62 5.89 0.27 -0.22
N GLU A 63 6.39 0.37 1.02
CA GLU A 63 6.15 1.52 1.87
C GLU A 63 6.89 2.78 1.39
N ASN A 64 7.91 2.63 0.56
CA ASN A 64 8.63 3.74 -0.05
C ASN A 64 8.08 4.14 -1.42
N GLY A 65 7.05 3.48 -1.90
CA GLY A 65 6.47 3.76 -3.22
C GLY A 65 7.24 3.16 -4.38
N ASN A 66 8.16 2.24 -4.13
CA ASN A 66 9.04 1.65 -5.14
C ASN A 66 8.64 0.24 -5.55
N ALA A 67 7.42 -0.16 -5.27
CA ALA A 67 6.92 -1.48 -5.61
C ALA A 67 5.52 -1.40 -6.18
N ASN A 68 5.19 -2.38 -7.00
CA ASN A 68 3.88 -2.51 -7.59
C ASN A 68 3.34 -3.90 -7.20
N PRO A 69 2.80 -4.04 -5.98
CA PRO A 69 2.43 -5.33 -5.44
C PRO A 69 1.21 -5.92 -6.14
N SER A 70 1.18 -7.26 -6.21
CA SER A 70 -0.01 -7.96 -6.66
C SER A 70 -1.11 -7.89 -5.59
N LEU A 71 -2.34 -8.11 -6.00
CA LEU A 71 -3.47 -8.17 -5.07
C LEU A 71 -3.25 -9.29 -4.03
N LYS A 72 -2.69 -10.41 -4.45
CA LYS A 72 -2.35 -11.52 -3.54
C LYS A 72 -1.40 -11.07 -2.44
N THR A 73 -0.38 -10.29 -2.79
CA THR A 73 0.57 -9.75 -1.82
C THR A 73 -0.14 -8.83 -0.83
N LEU A 74 -1.03 -7.97 -1.31
CA LEU A 74 -1.79 -7.07 -0.45
C LEU A 74 -2.67 -7.84 0.53
N TYR A 75 -3.33 -8.91 0.08
CA TYR A 75 -4.12 -9.77 0.96
C TYR A 75 -3.27 -10.42 2.04
N ARG A 76 -2.07 -10.91 1.68
CA ARG A 76 -1.16 -11.52 2.64
C ARG A 76 -0.70 -10.53 3.70
N LEU A 77 -0.38 -9.31 3.30
CA LEU A 77 0.01 -8.26 4.23
C LEU A 77 -1.13 -7.92 5.20
N ALA A 78 -2.35 -7.80 4.70
CA ALA A 78 -3.52 -7.56 5.55
C ALA A 78 -3.72 -8.68 6.57
N GLN A 79 -3.60 -9.94 6.15
CA GLN A 79 -3.71 -11.08 7.05
C GLN A 79 -2.63 -11.06 8.13
N GLY A 80 -1.40 -10.70 7.77
CA GLY A 80 -0.31 -10.57 8.73
C GLY A 80 -0.54 -9.48 9.77
N LEU A 81 -1.38 -8.51 9.47
CA LEU A 81 -1.81 -7.46 10.39
C LEU A 81 -3.08 -7.83 11.16
N GLY A 82 -3.59 -9.05 10.98
CA GLY A 82 -4.84 -9.49 11.61
C GLY A 82 -6.07 -8.83 11.02
N LYS A 83 -5.98 -8.33 9.81
CA LYS A 83 -7.07 -7.64 9.12
C LYS A 83 -7.49 -8.38 7.88
N LYS A 84 -8.69 -8.09 7.42
CA LYS A 84 -9.21 -8.65 6.18
C LYS A 84 -9.32 -7.52 5.16
N LEU A 85 -8.66 -7.71 4.04
CA LEU A 85 -8.83 -6.79 2.91
C LEU A 85 -10.10 -7.18 2.18
N THR A 86 -11.07 -6.27 2.17
CA THR A 86 -12.32 -6.49 1.45
C THR A 86 -12.26 -5.82 0.10
N ASN A 87 -12.79 -6.53 -0.90
CA ASN A 87 -12.83 -6.09 -2.27
C ASN A 87 -14.28 -5.93 -2.67
N HIS A 88 -14.71 -4.74 -3.07
CA HIS A 88 -16.06 -4.56 -3.57
C HIS A 88 -16.04 -3.84 -4.90
N PHE A 89 -17.04 -4.17 -5.70
CA PHE A 89 -17.28 -3.45 -6.94
C PHE A 89 -18.19 -2.27 -6.63
N GLU A 90 -17.76 -1.09 -6.99
CA GLU A 90 -18.56 0.11 -6.85
C GLU A 90 -19.05 0.57 -8.21
N PRO A 91 -20.29 1.07 -8.30
CA PRO A 91 -20.77 1.63 -9.55
C PRO A 91 -19.93 2.84 -9.96
N VAL A 92 -19.66 2.94 -11.25
CA VAL A 92 -18.98 4.12 -11.79
C VAL A 92 -20.04 5.07 -12.30
N TYR A 93 -20.04 6.28 -11.74
CA TYR A 93 -20.96 7.35 -12.13
C TYR A 93 -20.21 8.37 -12.96
N ASN A 94 -20.72 8.64 -14.12
CA ASN A 94 -20.15 9.66 -15.01
C ASN A 94 -20.91 10.98 -14.88
#